data_91a9576d4f432cc077da5a402f44f200
#
_entry.id   91a9576d4f432cc077da5a402f44f200
#
_cell.length_a   1.000
_cell.length_b   1.000
_cell.length_c   1.000
_cell.angle_alpha   90.00
_cell.angle_beta   90.00
_cell.angle_gamma   90.00
#
_symmetry.space_group_name_H-M   'P 1'
#
loop_
_entity.id
_entity.type
_entity.pdbx_description
1 polymer ?
#
loop_
_entity_poly.entity_id
_entity_poly.type
_entity_poly.pdbx_seq_one_letter_code
_entity_poly.pdbx_strand_id
1 'polypeptide(L)'
;SDAKPPREKLFGMVPWFRPTTAYGFAQAVDDTWEWYKLKTGNKNADRDDFDDAADFVGWYMTQSSKRSGITMSDAYNQYLAYHEGHGGFNKKSYRKKPWLTKIAKKVDGNAKRYKQQLKQCASALDSNRVWKFF
;
A
#
# COMPACT_ATOMS: atom_id res chain seq x y z
N SER A 1 -20.55 10.76 0.05
CA SER A 1 -19.31 10.92 0.64
C SER A 1 -18.33 11.72 -0.21
N ASP A 2 -17.67 12.56 0.47
CA ASP A 2 -16.79 13.53 -0.13
C ASP A 2 -15.34 13.12 0.00
N ALA A 3 -15.13 11.84 0.10
CA ALA A 3 -13.82 11.29 0.35
C ALA A 3 -12.87 11.39 -0.81
N LYS A 4 -13.34 11.70 -2.00
CA LYS A 4 -12.47 11.85 -3.17
C LYS A 4 -11.66 13.13 -3.04
N PRO A 5 -10.35 13.06 -2.80
CA PRO A 5 -9.53 14.26 -2.74
C PRO A 5 -9.41 14.90 -4.12
N PRO A 6 -9.11 16.20 -4.18
CA PRO A 6 -8.75 16.82 -5.46
C PRO A 6 -7.59 16.04 -6.08
N ARG A 7 -7.60 15.91 -7.41
CA ARG A 7 -6.59 15.11 -8.12
C ARG A 7 -5.18 15.61 -7.88
N GLU A 8 -5.00 16.90 -7.77
CA GLU A 8 -3.69 17.48 -7.53
C GLU A 8 -3.12 17.11 -6.17
N LYS A 9 -3.94 16.60 -5.26
CA LYS A 9 -3.49 16.15 -3.95
C LYS A 9 -3.30 14.65 -3.84
N LEU A 10 -3.57 13.90 -4.90
CA LEU A 10 -3.34 12.46 -4.90
C LEU A 10 -1.85 12.21 -4.69
N PHE A 11 -1.52 11.47 -3.62
CA PHE A 11 -0.14 11.19 -3.19
C PHE A 11 0.68 12.44 -2.84
N GLY A 12 0.03 13.60 -2.75
CA GLY A 12 0.62 14.85 -2.24
C GLY A 12 1.68 15.50 -3.11
N MET A 13 2.25 14.82 -4.09
CA MET A 13 3.35 15.35 -4.89
C MET A 13 3.36 14.86 -6.32
N VAL A 14 2.29 14.21 -6.76
CA VAL A 14 2.19 13.68 -8.11
C VAL A 14 1.21 14.54 -8.89
N PRO A 15 1.65 15.18 -9.98
CA PRO A 15 0.73 15.90 -10.83
C PRO A 15 -0.12 14.89 -11.61
N TRP A 16 -1.41 14.99 -11.47
CA TRP A 16 -2.35 14.16 -12.21
C TRP A 16 -2.95 14.91 -13.35
N PHE A 17 -2.83 14.34 -14.53
CA PHE A 17 -3.29 14.98 -15.76
C PHE A 17 -4.60 14.40 -16.28
N ARG A 18 -5.08 13.33 -15.66
CA ARG A 18 -6.30 12.66 -16.11
C ARG A 18 -7.13 12.19 -14.93
N PRO A 19 -8.43 11.99 -15.15
CA PRO A 19 -9.31 11.49 -14.10
C PRO A 19 -8.86 10.15 -13.56
N THR A 20 -9.06 9.98 -12.28
CA THR A 20 -8.85 8.69 -11.63
C THR A 20 -10.01 8.44 -10.67
N THR A 21 -10.33 7.18 -10.45
CA THR A 21 -11.34 6.76 -9.49
C THR A 21 -10.73 6.47 -8.12
N ALA A 22 -9.43 6.66 -7.98
CA ALA A 22 -8.73 6.40 -6.71
C ALA A 22 -9.21 7.35 -5.62
N TYR A 23 -9.61 6.81 -4.47
CA TYR A 23 -9.92 7.61 -3.30
C TYR A 23 -9.87 6.76 -2.03
N GLY A 24 -10.09 7.44 -0.88
CA GLY A 24 -10.05 6.82 0.43
C GLY A 24 -8.64 6.69 0.97
N PHE A 25 -8.48 6.02 2.10
CA PHE A 25 -7.19 5.89 2.78
C PHE A 25 -6.14 5.18 1.92
N ALA A 26 -6.54 4.17 1.16
CA ALA A 26 -5.62 3.39 0.33
C ALA A 26 -5.48 3.95 -1.09
N GLN A 27 -6.24 4.96 -1.47
CA GLN A 27 -6.29 5.50 -2.84
C GLN A 27 -6.54 4.41 -3.89
N ALA A 28 -7.42 3.47 -3.55
CA ALA A 28 -7.77 2.37 -4.45
C ALA A 28 -8.71 2.85 -5.55
N VAL A 29 -8.43 2.44 -6.79
CA VAL A 29 -9.32 2.69 -7.92
C VAL A 29 -10.52 1.73 -7.88
N ASP A 30 -11.61 2.12 -8.55
CA ASP A 30 -12.87 1.38 -8.50
C ASP A 30 -12.70 -0.10 -8.86
N ASP A 31 -12.07 -0.39 -9.99
CA ASP A 31 -11.94 -1.76 -10.49
C ASP A 31 -11.15 -2.65 -9.52
N THR A 32 -10.08 -2.09 -8.95
CA THR A 32 -9.26 -2.85 -8.01
C THR A 32 -10.00 -3.08 -6.69
N TRP A 33 -10.78 -2.11 -6.24
CA TRP A 33 -11.59 -2.24 -5.05
C TRP A 33 -12.70 -3.28 -5.22
N GLU A 34 -13.37 -3.28 -6.37
CA GLU A 34 -14.39 -4.28 -6.68
C GLU A 34 -13.77 -5.68 -6.76
N TRP A 35 -12.58 -5.79 -7.35
CA TRP A 35 -11.85 -7.05 -7.40
C TRP A 35 -11.54 -7.57 -5.99
N TYR A 36 -11.09 -6.68 -5.09
CA TYR A 36 -10.86 -7.01 -3.69
C TYR A 36 -12.13 -7.53 -3.01
N LYS A 37 -13.23 -6.79 -3.13
CA LYS A 37 -14.50 -7.20 -2.52
C LYS A 37 -14.97 -8.55 -3.02
N LEU A 38 -14.85 -8.77 -4.31
CA LEU A 38 -15.25 -10.01 -4.94
C LEU A 38 -14.43 -11.19 -4.44
N LYS A 39 -13.12 -11.02 -4.36
CA LYS A 39 -12.21 -12.10 -3.98
C LYS A 39 -12.21 -12.43 -2.50
N THR A 40 -12.44 -11.44 -1.66
CA THR A 40 -12.43 -11.63 -0.20
C THR A 40 -13.82 -11.87 0.39
N GLY A 41 -14.87 -11.58 -0.37
CA GLY A 41 -16.23 -11.65 0.13
C GLY A 41 -16.65 -10.45 0.99
N ASN A 42 -15.80 -9.45 1.14
CA ASN A 42 -16.07 -8.26 1.94
C ASN A 42 -16.93 -7.26 1.18
N LYS A 43 -18.18 -7.63 0.92
CA LYS A 43 -19.08 -6.88 0.05
C LYS A 43 -19.36 -5.46 0.54
N ASN A 44 -19.32 -5.25 1.85
CA ASN A 44 -19.65 -3.97 2.48
C ASN A 44 -18.41 -3.14 2.81
N ALA A 45 -17.22 -3.56 2.37
CA ALA A 45 -16.00 -2.81 2.62
C ALA A 45 -16.09 -1.40 2.03
N ASP A 46 -15.60 -0.41 2.79
CA ASP A 46 -15.65 1.00 2.44
C ASP A 46 -14.25 1.57 2.36
N ARG A 47 -13.94 2.24 1.26
CA ARG A 47 -12.61 2.83 1.05
C ARG A 47 -12.30 3.95 2.06
N ASP A 48 -13.33 4.50 2.69
CA ASP A 48 -13.17 5.52 3.73
C ASP A 48 -13.03 4.94 5.13
N ASP A 49 -13.21 3.64 5.28
CA ASP A 49 -12.97 2.97 6.55
C ASP A 49 -11.51 2.54 6.62
N PHE A 50 -10.82 2.93 7.70
CA PHE A 50 -9.39 2.67 7.84
C PHE A 50 -9.09 1.17 7.91
N ASP A 51 -9.89 0.42 8.65
CA ASP A 51 -9.65 -1.03 8.80
C ASP A 51 -9.83 -1.75 7.47
N ASP A 52 -10.87 -1.38 6.72
CA ASP A 52 -11.10 -1.94 5.38
C ASP A 52 -9.97 -1.57 4.42
N ALA A 53 -9.51 -0.34 4.46
CA ALA A 53 -8.40 0.10 3.62
C ALA A 53 -7.09 -0.63 3.97
N ALA A 54 -6.82 -0.82 5.26
CA ALA A 54 -5.64 -1.56 5.72
C ALA A 54 -5.68 -3.02 5.28
N ASP A 55 -6.84 -3.66 5.40
CA ASP A 55 -7.05 -5.03 4.93
C ASP A 55 -6.83 -5.12 3.42
N PHE A 56 -7.36 -4.17 2.67
CA PHE A 56 -7.14 -4.08 1.24
C PHE A 56 -5.66 -4.01 0.88
N VAL A 57 -4.90 -3.15 1.54
CA VAL A 57 -3.46 -3.01 1.27
C VAL A 57 -2.74 -4.32 1.50
N GLY A 58 -3.00 -5.00 2.62
CA GLY A 58 -2.41 -6.30 2.91
C GLY A 58 -2.77 -7.35 1.87
N TRP A 59 -4.03 -7.39 1.48
CA TRP A 59 -4.50 -8.29 0.43
C TRP A 59 -3.81 -7.98 -0.91
N TYR A 60 -3.69 -6.71 -1.28
CA TYR A 60 -3.05 -6.31 -2.52
C TYR A 60 -1.57 -6.71 -2.53
N MET A 61 -0.87 -6.54 -1.42
CA MET A 61 0.52 -6.97 -1.28
C MET A 61 0.66 -8.49 -1.52
N THR A 62 -0.29 -9.26 -1.02
CA THR A 62 -0.33 -10.71 -1.28
C THR A 62 -0.51 -11.00 -2.77
N GLN A 63 -1.38 -10.24 -3.44
CA GLN A 63 -1.55 -10.38 -4.89
C GLN A 63 -0.26 -10.00 -5.64
N SER A 64 0.44 -8.97 -5.18
CA SER A 64 1.72 -8.58 -5.77
C SER A 64 2.77 -9.69 -5.66
N SER A 65 2.79 -10.40 -4.54
CA SER A 65 3.66 -11.56 -4.39
C SER A 65 3.31 -12.66 -5.39
N LYS A 66 2.03 -12.95 -5.55
CA LYS A 66 1.56 -14.02 -6.44
C LYS A 66 1.74 -13.69 -7.92
N ARG A 67 1.44 -12.45 -8.31
CA ARG A 67 1.39 -12.04 -9.72
C ARG A 67 2.69 -11.47 -10.25
N SER A 68 3.52 -10.94 -9.38
CA SER A 68 4.73 -10.23 -9.79
C SER A 68 5.98 -10.74 -9.07
N GLY A 69 5.86 -11.78 -8.26
CA GLY A 69 6.99 -12.40 -7.59
C GLY A 69 7.66 -11.52 -6.53
N ILE A 70 6.95 -10.55 -5.99
CA ILE A 70 7.50 -9.60 -5.01
C ILE A 70 7.33 -10.17 -3.61
N THR A 71 8.41 -10.24 -2.83
CA THR A 71 8.30 -10.69 -1.45
C THR A 71 7.54 -9.66 -0.60
N MET A 72 6.87 -10.14 0.45
CA MET A 72 6.08 -9.26 1.33
C MET A 72 6.93 -8.21 2.04
N SER A 73 8.21 -8.49 2.25
CA SER A 73 9.15 -7.57 2.91
C SER A 73 9.84 -6.60 1.96
N ASP A 74 9.61 -6.71 0.66
CA ASP A 74 10.22 -5.84 -0.35
C ASP A 74 9.36 -4.59 -0.56
N ALA A 75 9.48 -3.63 0.34
CA ALA A 75 8.67 -2.44 0.33
C ALA A 75 8.85 -1.61 -0.94
N TYR A 76 10.07 -1.57 -1.49
CA TYR A 76 10.35 -0.84 -2.72
C TYR A 76 9.50 -1.34 -3.88
N ASN A 77 9.58 -2.63 -4.18
CA ASN A 77 8.83 -3.20 -5.30
C ASN A 77 7.34 -3.32 -5.01
N GLN A 78 6.96 -3.56 -3.76
CA GLN A 78 5.55 -3.54 -3.36
C GLN A 78 4.92 -2.17 -3.65
N TYR A 79 5.62 -1.09 -3.34
CA TYR A 79 5.11 0.24 -3.63
C TYR A 79 5.00 0.50 -5.13
N LEU A 80 6.01 0.10 -5.92
CA LEU A 80 5.97 0.25 -7.37
C LEU A 80 4.79 -0.51 -7.98
N ALA A 81 4.57 -1.74 -7.54
CA ALA A 81 3.44 -2.56 -8.02
C ALA A 81 2.10 -1.97 -7.61
N TYR A 82 2.04 -1.39 -6.42
CA TYR A 82 0.83 -0.73 -5.92
C TYR A 82 0.46 0.47 -6.80
N HIS A 83 1.45 1.24 -7.18
CA HIS A 83 1.25 2.44 -8.00
C HIS A 83 0.96 2.10 -9.47
N GLU A 84 1.75 1.21 -10.06
CA GLU A 84 1.69 0.90 -11.49
C GLU A 84 0.66 -0.16 -11.84
N GLY A 85 0.15 -0.90 -10.85
CA GLY A 85 -0.60 -2.12 -11.09
C GLY A 85 0.33 -3.27 -11.46
N HIS A 86 -0.17 -4.50 -11.36
CA HIS A 86 0.67 -5.68 -11.61
C HIS A 86 1.12 -5.77 -13.08
N GLY A 87 0.24 -5.43 -14.01
CA GLY A 87 0.59 -5.40 -15.42
C GLY A 87 1.67 -4.38 -15.74
N GLY A 88 1.52 -3.16 -15.22
CA GLY A 88 2.49 -2.10 -15.40
C GLY A 88 3.84 -2.46 -14.77
N PHE A 89 3.81 -2.98 -13.55
CA PHE A 89 5.03 -3.41 -12.86
C PHE A 89 5.76 -4.48 -13.67
N ASN A 90 5.05 -5.49 -14.15
CA ASN A 90 5.65 -6.58 -14.90
C ASN A 90 6.26 -6.10 -16.23
N LYS A 91 5.69 -5.06 -16.82
CA LYS A 91 6.25 -4.40 -18.01
C LYS A 91 7.30 -3.34 -17.67
N LYS A 92 7.58 -3.15 -16.39
CA LYS A 92 8.58 -2.19 -15.89
C LYS A 92 8.28 -0.74 -16.31
N SER A 93 6.98 -0.38 -16.31
CA SER A 93 6.54 0.97 -16.67
C SER A 93 7.11 2.05 -15.76
N TYR A 94 7.47 1.70 -14.51
CA TYR A 94 8.09 2.61 -13.55
C TYR A 94 9.45 3.15 -14.03
N ARG A 95 10.11 2.49 -14.97
CA ARG A 95 11.40 2.95 -15.52
C ARG A 95 11.30 4.31 -16.19
N LYS A 96 10.12 4.66 -16.68
CA LYS A 96 9.84 5.95 -17.29
C LYS A 96 9.48 7.04 -16.28
N LYS A 97 9.47 6.69 -14.98
CA LYS A 97 9.02 7.57 -13.91
C LYS A 97 10.07 7.67 -12.80
N PRO A 98 11.17 8.41 -13.04
CA PRO A 98 12.22 8.55 -12.01
C PRO A 98 11.69 9.11 -10.68
N TRP A 99 10.69 9.98 -10.73
CA TRP A 99 10.05 10.51 -9.54
C TRP A 99 9.40 9.40 -8.71
N LEU A 100 8.83 8.39 -9.37
CA LEU A 100 8.17 7.27 -8.69
C LEU A 100 9.19 6.36 -7.99
N THR A 101 10.28 6.03 -8.68
CA THR A 101 11.34 5.22 -8.07
C THR A 101 12.00 5.93 -6.90
N LYS A 102 12.08 7.26 -6.95
CA LYS A 102 12.59 8.06 -5.85
C LYS A 102 11.67 7.97 -4.63
N ILE A 103 10.37 8.05 -4.83
CA ILE A 103 9.38 7.86 -3.75
C ILE A 103 9.47 6.43 -3.20
N ALA A 104 9.57 5.44 -4.07
CA ALA A 104 9.68 4.03 -3.66
C ALA A 104 10.90 3.81 -2.75
N LYS A 105 12.01 4.47 -3.03
CA LYS A 105 13.20 4.40 -2.16
C LYS A 105 12.94 5.00 -0.78
N LYS A 106 12.18 6.09 -0.71
CA LYS A 106 11.79 6.68 0.59
C LYS A 106 10.88 5.72 1.36
N VAL A 107 9.92 5.12 0.69
CA VAL A 107 9.02 4.14 1.30
C VAL A 107 9.82 2.98 1.86
N ASP A 108 10.78 2.46 1.11
CA ASP A 108 11.64 1.37 1.54
C ASP A 108 12.47 1.75 2.77
N GLY A 109 13.07 2.92 2.76
CA GLY A 109 13.83 3.43 3.91
C GLY A 109 12.97 3.58 5.15
N ASN A 110 11.77 4.10 5.00
CA ASN A 110 10.82 4.23 6.10
C ASN A 110 10.39 2.85 6.64
N ALA A 111 10.12 1.90 5.76
CA ALA A 111 9.73 0.56 6.15
C ALA A 111 10.83 -0.13 6.97
N LYS A 112 12.08 0.02 6.55
CA LYS A 112 13.23 -0.53 7.29
C LYS A 112 13.37 0.11 8.66
N ARG A 113 13.19 1.43 8.75
CA ARG A 113 13.25 2.14 10.02
C ARG A 113 12.13 1.69 10.96
N TYR A 114 10.92 1.59 10.48
CA TYR A 114 9.79 1.13 11.30
C TYR A 114 9.98 -0.31 11.76
N LYS A 115 10.50 -1.17 10.89
CA LYS A 115 10.81 -2.55 11.25
C LYS A 115 11.81 -2.62 12.41
N GLN A 116 12.84 -1.77 12.37
CA GLN A 116 13.84 -1.71 13.43
C GLN A 116 13.25 -1.18 14.72
N GLN A 117 12.42 -0.14 14.64
CA GLN A 117 11.71 0.40 15.79
C GLN A 117 10.80 -0.65 16.44
N LEU A 118 10.09 -1.43 15.63
CA LEU A 118 9.25 -2.52 16.13
C LEU A 118 10.07 -3.59 16.84
N LYS A 119 11.23 -3.94 16.32
CA LYS A 119 12.14 -4.89 16.99
C LYS A 119 12.60 -4.37 18.34
N GLN A 120 12.95 -3.10 18.42
CA GLN A 120 13.36 -2.48 19.67
C GLN A 120 12.22 -2.45 20.67
N CYS A 121 11.02 -2.11 20.23
CA CYS A 121 9.83 -2.09 21.07
C CYS A 121 9.50 -3.50 21.59
N ALA A 122 9.52 -4.50 20.72
CA ALA A 122 9.25 -5.87 21.09
C ALA A 122 10.28 -6.38 22.13
N SER A 123 11.55 -6.04 21.92
CA SER A 123 12.62 -6.39 22.86
C SER A 123 12.43 -5.74 24.22
N ALA A 124 12.05 -4.45 24.23
CA ALA A 124 11.76 -3.75 25.48
C ALA A 124 10.58 -4.35 26.24
N LEU A 125 9.51 -4.70 25.54
CA LEU A 125 8.34 -5.35 26.12
C LEU A 125 8.72 -6.72 26.69
N ASP A 126 9.53 -7.48 25.96
CA ASP A 126 10.01 -8.78 26.41
C ASP A 126 10.85 -8.64 27.68
N SER A 127 11.80 -7.70 27.71
CA SER A 127 12.64 -7.43 28.88
C SER A 127 11.81 -7.08 30.11
N ASN A 128 10.76 -6.30 29.92
CA ASN A 128 9.88 -5.87 31.01
C ASN A 128 8.81 -6.89 31.35
N ARG A 129 8.71 -7.96 30.58
CA ARG A 129 7.70 -9.02 30.74
C ARG A 129 6.26 -8.51 30.69
N VAL A 130 6.04 -7.33 30.13
CA VAL A 130 4.71 -6.71 30.12
C VAL A 130 3.71 -7.58 29.34
N TRP A 131 4.14 -8.09 28.21
CA TRP A 131 3.27 -8.88 27.32
C TRP A 131 2.93 -10.27 27.88
N LYS A 132 3.61 -10.72 28.92
CA LYS A 132 3.29 -12.01 29.55
C LYS A 132 1.95 -11.99 30.30
N PHE A 133 1.40 -10.80 30.48
CA PHE A 133 0.10 -10.66 31.14
C PHE A 133 -1.07 -10.62 30.16
N PHE A 134 -0.78 -10.71 28.89
CA PHE A 134 -1.77 -10.80 27.86
C PHE A 134 -1.80 -12.21 27.28
#